data_eca1a8d3ccf4d10e30d947d7c0575fc4
#
_entry.id   eca1a8d3ccf4d10e30d947d7c0575fc4
#
_cell.length_a   1.000
_cell.length_b   1.000
_cell.length_c   1.000
_cell.angle_alpha   90.00
_cell.angle_beta   90.00
_cell.angle_gamma   90.00
#
_symmetry.space_group_name_H-M   'P 1'
#
loop_
_entity.id
_entity.type
_entity.pdbx_description
1 polymer ?
#
loop_
_entity_poly.entity_id
_entity_poly.type
_entity_poly.pdbx_seq_one_letter_code
_entity_poly.pdbx_strand_id
1 'polypeptide(L)'
;MFAKEQETEGQWMPPKHIVSAAAIVLNEQGELLLIKGPRRGWEMPGGQVEEGESLEAAAIRETKEETGIDIKALKFCGIFQNVSGSICNTLFLAVHAGGELATSAESLEVGFFPLKEALEMVVWKNFRQRIEYCLADSNHPFYVEF
;
A
#
# COMPACT_ATOMS: atom_id res chain seq x y z
N MET A 1 3.14 -20.69 19.62
CA MET A 1 3.36 -21.08 18.92
C MET A 1 4.07 -22.18 18.23
N PHE A 2 3.75 -22.83 17.81
CA PHE A 2 3.69 -23.90 16.97
C PHE A 2 4.83 -23.99 15.96
N ALA A 3 5.32 -22.92 15.42
CA ALA A 3 6.35 -22.97 14.40
C ALA A 3 7.71 -23.43 14.91
N LYS A 4 7.99 -23.25 16.19
CA LYS A 4 9.26 -23.61 16.68
C LYS A 4 9.56 -25.06 16.70
N GLU A 5 8.60 -25.86 16.95
CA GLU A 5 8.84 -27.29 16.98
C GLU A 5 9.16 -27.82 15.62
N GLN A 6 8.68 -27.18 14.59
CA GLN A 6 8.93 -27.62 13.24
C GLN A 6 10.31 -27.24 12.77
N GLU A 7 10.86 -26.17 13.31
CA GLU A 7 12.19 -25.74 12.96
C GLU A 7 13.25 -26.75 13.38
N THR A 8 12.99 -27.53 14.41
CA THR A 8 13.97 -28.51 14.86
C THR A 8 14.20 -29.62 13.86
N GLU A 9 13.27 -29.79 12.91
CA GLU A 9 13.41 -30.87 11.95
C GLU A 9 14.45 -30.54 10.88
N GLY A 10 14.87 -29.33 10.72
CA GLY A 10 15.87 -28.96 9.74
C GLY A 10 15.44 -29.05 8.30
N GLN A 11 14.24 -29.56 8.05
CA GLN A 11 13.71 -29.71 6.70
C GLN A 11 12.38 -29.00 6.51
N TRP A 12 11.84 -28.44 7.58
CA TRP A 12 10.58 -27.75 7.47
C TRP A 12 10.74 -26.43 6.73
N MET A 13 9.91 -26.25 5.71
CA MET A 13 9.88 -25.02 4.93
C MET A 13 8.48 -24.43 5.09
N PRO A 14 8.38 -23.25 5.69
CA PRO A 14 7.05 -22.65 5.85
C PRO A 14 6.47 -22.23 4.51
N PRO A 15 5.15 -22.23 4.38
CA PRO A 15 4.52 -21.64 3.19
C PRO A 15 4.97 -20.19 3.03
N LYS A 16 5.20 -19.78 1.80
CA LYS A 16 5.72 -18.43 1.53
C LYS A 16 4.63 -17.54 0.97
N HIS A 17 4.49 -16.37 1.57
CA HIS A 17 3.60 -15.33 1.08
C HIS A 17 4.39 -14.02 1.03
N ILE A 18 4.06 -13.19 0.05
CA ILE A 18 4.57 -11.83 -0.01
C ILE A 18 3.54 -10.97 0.72
N VAL A 19 4.01 -10.07 1.56
CA VAL A 19 3.15 -9.10 2.21
C VAL A 19 3.54 -7.72 1.71
N SER A 20 2.58 -6.95 1.23
CA SER A 20 2.81 -5.57 0.82
C SER A 20 2.03 -4.62 1.71
N ALA A 21 2.45 -3.38 1.76
CA ALA A 21 1.74 -2.33 2.46
C ALA A 21 1.71 -1.07 1.59
N ALA A 22 0.53 -0.50 1.46
CA ALA A 22 0.33 0.70 0.65
C ALA A 22 -0.46 1.72 1.45
N ALA A 23 -0.29 3.00 1.12
CA ALA A 23 -0.98 4.09 1.78
C ALA A 23 -1.85 4.87 0.81
N ILE A 24 -3.07 5.13 1.22
CA ILE A 24 -3.99 6.04 0.55
C ILE A 24 -3.86 7.35 1.32
N VAL A 25 -3.17 8.32 0.74
CA VAL A 25 -2.74 9.53 1.43
C VAL A 25 -3.50 10.74 0.92
N LEU A 26 -4.14 11.45 1.85
CA LEU A 26 -4.85 12.68 1.51
C LEU A 26 -4.10 13.88 2.12
N ASN A 27 -4.06 14.99 1.38
CA ASN A 27 -3.52 16.24 1.89
C ASN A 27 -4.65 17.09 2.48
N GLU A 28 -4.34 18.30 2.92
CA GLU A 28 -5.33 19.19 3.53
C GLU A 28 -6.45 19.59 2.58
N GLN A 29 -6.19 19.57 1.28
CA GLN A 29 -7.20 19.90 0.27
C GLN A 29 -8.03 18.68 -0.13
N GLY A 30 -7.80 17.53 0.50
CA GLY A 30 -8.52 16.29 0.15
C GLY A 30 -8.03 15.66 -1.14
N GLU A 31 -6.85 16.04 -1.61
CA GLU A 31 -6.26 15.47 -2.81
C GLU A 31 -5.49 14.20 -2.50
N LEU A 32 -5.51 13.26 -3.44
CA LEU A 32 -4.92 11.94 -3.28
C LEU A 32 -3.53 11.86 -3.88
N LEU A 33 -2.60 11.28 -3.11
CA LEU A 33 -1.22 11.07 -3.56
C LEU A 33 -1.16 9.85 -4.48
N LEU A 34 -0.65 10.05 -5.69
CA LEU A 34 -0.45 8.96 -6.64
C LEU A 34 0.96 8.98 -7.21
N ILE A 35 1.43 7.81 -7.61
CA ILE A 35 2.68 7.65 -8.36
C ILE A 35 2.35 7.07 -9.72
N LYS A 36 3.18 7.37 -10.72
CA LYS A 36 3.11 6.70 -12.00
C LYS A 36 4.31 5.76 -12.12
N GLY A 37 4.03 4.49 -12.04
CA GLY A 37 5.08 3.47 -12.17
C GLY A 37 5.38 3.16 -13.64
N PRO A 38 6.47 2.42 -13.90
CA PRO A 38 6.88 2.14 -15.27
C PRO A 38 6.00 1.11 -15.99
N ARG A 39 5.17 0.37 -15.27
CA ARG A 39 4.40 -0.73 -15.86
C ARG A 39 2.89 -0.61 -15.74
N ARG A 40 2.39 -0.13 -14.60
CA ARG A 40 0.96 -0.17 -14.31
C ARG A 40 0.26 1.18 -14.38
N GLY A 41 1.02 2.23 -14.71
CA GLY A 41 0.47 3.58 -14.73
C GLY A 41 0.34 4.16 -13.33
N TRP A 42 -0.73 4.91 -13.12
CA TRP A 42 -0.94 5.57 -11.83
C TRP A 42 -1.48 4.62 -10.77
N GLU A 43 -0.92 4.70 -9.57
CA GLU A 43 -1.31 3.85 -8.45
C GLU A 43 -0.95 4.52 -7.13
N MET A 44 -1.43 3.94 -6.01
CA MET A 44 -1.04 4.39 -4.71
C MET A 44 0.41 4.00 -4.41
N PRO A 45 1.15 4.74 -3.58
CA PRO A 45 2.48 4.33 -3.17
C PRO A 45 2.41 3.12 -2.23
N GLY A 46 3.40 2.25 -2.32
CA GLY A 46 3.48 1.07 -1.49
C GLY A 46 4.51 0.09 -2.02
N GLY A 47 4.74 -0.98 -1.28
CA GLY A 47 5.69 -2.01 -1.68
C GLY A 47 5.76 -3.14 -0.67
N GLN A 48 6.77 -3.99 -0.81
CA GLN A 48 6.89 -5.17 0.01
C GLN A 48 7.36 -4.84 1.42
N VAL A 49 6.76 -5.51 2.39
CA VAL A 49 7.15 -5.42 3.79
C VAL A 49 8.39 -6.27 4.00
N GLU A 50 9.39 -5.71 4.64
CA GLU A 50 10.66 -6.42 4.89
C GLU A 50 10.58 -7.25 6.16
N GLU A 51 11.44 -8.24 6.28
CA GLU A 51 11.49 -9.05 7.48
C GLU A 51 11.78 -8.16 8.70
N GLY A 52 11.02 -8.37 9.76
CA GLY A 52 11.18 -7.57 10.98
C GLY A 52 10.57 -6.19 10.93
N GLU A 53 9.90 -5.85 9.83
CA GLU A 53 9.28 -4.54 9.65
C GLU A 53 7.77 -4.63 9.89
N SER A 54 7.18 -3.67 10.58
CA SER A 54 5.74 -3.64 10.73
C SER A 54 5.09 -3.19 9.42
N LEU A 55 3.82 -3.55 9.24
CA LEU A 55 3.06 -3.12 8.06
C LEU A 55 2.99 -1.59 7.98
N GLU A 56 2.76 -0.95 9.11
CA GLU A 56 2.68 0.49 9.18
C GLU A 56 4.02 1.15 8.81
N ALA A 57 5.12 0.64 9.36
CA ALA A 57 6.44 1.15 9.05
C ALA A 57 6.77 0.99 7.56
N ALA A 58 6.36 -0.13 6.96
CA ALA A 58 6.57 -0.36 5.53
C ALA A 58 5.79 0.66 4.68
N ALA A 59 4.55 0.93 5.04
CA ALA A 59 3.74 1.92 4.33
C ALA A 59 4.38 3.31 4.39
N ILE A 60 4.90 3.70 5.55
CA ILE A 60 5.58 4.97 5.74
C ILE A 60 6.86 5.02 4.90
N ARG A 61 7.67 3.99 4.99
CA ARG A 61 8.94 3.91 4.27
C ARG A 61 8.77 3.94 2.76
N GLU A 62 7.86 3.10 2.24
CA GLU A 62 7.63 3.02 0.81
C GLU A 62 7.07 4.34 0.26
N THR A 63 6.17 4.97 1.00
CA THR A 63 5.63 6.27 0.58
C THR A 63 6.75 7.31 0.49
N LYS A 64 7.63 7.34 1.49
CA LYS A 64 8.76 8.27 1.50
C LYS A 64 9.72 8.00 0.35
N GLU A 65 10.06 6.74 0.12
CA GLU A 65 10.98 6.37 -0.95
C GLU A 65 10.44 6.71 -2.33
N GLU A 66 9.15 6.47 -2.56
CA GLU A 66 8.55 6.65 -3.87
C GLU A 66 8.06 8.06 -4.17
N THR A 67 7.73 8.83 -3.16
CA THR A 67 7.08 10.14 -3.36
C THR A 67 7.78 11.32 -2.68
N GLY A 68 8.66 11.06 -1.73
CA GLY A 68 9.27 12.11 -0.91
C GLY A 68 8.37 12.60 0.22
N ILE A 69 7.15 12.08 0.34
CA ILE A 69 6.16 12.57 1.29
C ILE A 69 6.21 11.81 2.62
N ASP A 70 6.14 12.56 3.71
CA ASP A 70 5.98 12.03 5.05
C ASP A 70 4.49 11.91 5.38
N ILE A 71 4.10 10.81 6.00
CA ILE A 71 2.71 10.55 6.33
C ILE A 71 2.54 10.27 7.81
N LYS A 72 1.33 10.50 8.32
CA LYS A 72 0.98 10.28 9.72
C LYS A 72 -0.46 9.82 9.86
N ALA A 73 -0.86 9.54 11.10
CA ALA A 73 -2.24 9.17 11.45
C ALA A 73 -2.73 7.96 10.63
N LEU A 74 -1.87 6.95 10.50
CA LEU A 74 -2.21 5.78 9.72
C LEU A 74 -3.34 4.98 10.37
N LYS A 75 -4.32 4.59 9.53
CA LYS A 75 -5.42 3.75 9.94
C LYS A 75 -5.45 2.53 9.05
N PHE A 76 -5.36 1.35 9.63
CA PHE A 76 -5.47 0.12 8.86
C PHE A 76 -6.89 -0.02 8.29
N CYS A 77 -6.97 -0.23 6.97
CA CYS A 77 -8.26 -0.31 6.29
C CYS A 77 -8.66 -1.74 5.94
N GLY A 78 -7.73 -2.57 5.52
CA GLY A 78 -8.06 -3.93 5.13
C GLY A 78 -7.01 -4.57 4.25
N ILE A 79 -7.37 -5.72 3.68
CA ILE A 79 -6.48 -6.54 2.88
C ILE A 79 -7.15 -6.85 1.54
N PHE A 80 -6.37 -6.71 0.46
CA PHE A 80 -6.69 -7.30 -0.83
C PHE A 80 -5.72 -8.46 -1.03
N GLN A 81 -6.24 -9.68 -1.03
CA GLN A 81 -5.41 -10.85 -1.19
C GLN A 81 -5.42 -11.35 -2.63
N ASN A 82 -4.24 -11.41 -3.24
CA ASN A 82 -4.06 -12.08 -4.51
C ASN A 82 -3.82 -13.55 -4.19
N VAL A 83 -4.85 -14.36 -4.33
CA VAL A 83 -4.81 -15.77 -3.91
C VAL A 83 -3.82 -16.55 -4.74
N SER A 84 -3.89 -16.45 -6.07
CA SER A 84 -3.01 -17.22 -6.95
C SER A 84 -1.55 -16.80 -6.84
N GLY A 85 -1.27 -15.56 -6.50
CA GLY A 85 0.09 -15.07 -6.34
C GLY A 85 0.64 -15.21 -4.94
N SER A 86 -0.17 -15.65 -3.98
CA SER A 86 0.19 -15.72 -2.56
C SER A 86 0.70 -14.37 -2.03
N ILE A 87 -0.06 -13.32 -2.33
CA ILE A 87 0.29 -11.95 -1.91
C ILE A 87 -0.82 -11.37 -1.05
N CYS A 88 -0.47 -10.89 0.13
CA CYS A 88 -1.39 -10.16 0.99
C CYS A 88 -1.06 -8.67 0.87
N ASN A 89 -1.94 -7.91 0.25
CA ASN A 89 -1.76 -6.46 0.10
C ASN A 89 -2.51 -5.76 1.23
N THR A 90 -1.77 -5.16 2.18
CA THR A 90 -2.37 -4.45 3.30
C THR A 90 -2.48 -2.97 2.95
N LEU A 91 -3.57 -2.35 3.38
CA LEU A 91 -3.91 -0.98 2.97
C LEU A 91 -4.16 -0.09 4.18
N PHE A 92 -3.60 1.10 4.13
CA PHE A 92 -3.72 2.10 5.18
C PHE A 92 -4.22 3.42 4.60
N LEU A 93 -5.04 4.11 5.37
CA LEU A 93 -5.41 5.48 5.10
C LEU A 93 -4.47 6.35 5.91
N ALA A 94 -3.96 7.42 5.35
CA ALA A 94 -3.01 8.30 6.01
C ALA A 94 -3.18 9.74 5.57
N VAL A 95 -2.56 10.66 6.30
CA VAL A 95 -2.57 12.08 5.94
C VAL A 95 -1.15 12.58 5.69
N HIS A 96 -1.05 13.56 4.81
CA HIS A 96 0.19 14.23 4.49
C HIS A 96 0.74 14.95 5.74
N ALA A 97 1.99 14.70 6.07
CA ALA A 97 2.62 15.29 7.25
C ALA A 97 3.80 16.20 6.93
N GLY A 98 4.35 16.13 5.74
CA GLY A 98 5.52 16.92 5.38
C GLY A 98 6.23 16.30 4.18
N GLY A 99 7.48 16.73 3.98
CA GLY A 99 8.27 16.27 2.84
C GLY A 99 7.94 17.03 1.57
N GLU A 100 8.69 16.75 0.52
CA GLU A 100 8.49 17.37 -0.78
C GLU A 100 8.36 16.30 -1.84
N LEU A 101 7.45 16.50 -2.80
CA LEU A 101 7.26 15.54 -3.89
C LEU A 101 8.57 15.32 -4.65
N ALA A 102 8.93 14.08 -4.83
CA ALA A 102 10.14 13.68 -5.55
C ALA A 102 9.90 12.36 -6.26
N THR A 103 10.46 12.23 -7.44
CA THR A 103 10.39 10.98 -8.19
C THR A 103 11.49 10.02 -7.75
N SER A 104 11.42 8.77 -8.21
CA SER A 104 12.42 7.76 -7.92
C SER A 104 12.58 6.87 -9.17
N ALA A 105 13.42 5.85 -9.07
CA ALA A 105 13.58 4.90 -10.18
C ALA A 105 12.27 4.13 -10.45
N GLU A 106 11.43 3.98 -9.44
CA GLU A 106 10.18 3.26 -9.55
C GLU A 106 8.96 4.16 -9.68
N SER A 107 9.13 5.47 -9.52
CA SER A 107 8.03 6.43 -9.66
C SER A 107 8.44 7.51 -10.63
N LEU A 108 7.97 7.41 -11.86
CA LEU A 108 8.32 8.32 -12.95
C LEU A 108 7.70 9.70 -12.78
N GLU A 109 6.52 9.74 -12.17
CA GLU A 109 5.80 10.96 -11.83
C GLU A 109 5.13 10.77 -10.49
N VAL A 110 4.98 11.83 -9.72
CA VAL A 110 4.28 11.81 -8.44
C VAL A 110 3.49 13.09 -8.30
N GLY A 111 2.39 13.05 -7.56
CA GLY A 111 1.61 14.26 -7.31
C GLY A 111 0.39 13.99 -6.45
N PHE A 112 -0.21 15.09 -5.97
CA PHE A 112 -1.51 15.06 -5.33
C PHE A 112 -2.53 15.55 -6.35
N PHE A 113 -3.62 14.81 -6.48
CA PHE A 113 -4.65 15.10 -7.48
C PHE A 113 -6.02 15.15 -6.83
N PRO A 114 -6.92 16.01 -7.31
CA PRO A 114 -8.30 16.02 -6.83
C PRO A 114 -8.87 14.61 -6.93
N LEU A 115 -9.62 14.19 -5.92
CA LEU A 115 -10.05 12.80 -5.80
C LEU A 115 -10.75 12.26 -7.04
N LYS A 116 -11.67 13.03 -7.62
CA LYS A 116 -12.37 12.61 -8.82
C LYS A 116 -11.42 12.35 -9.96
N GLU A 117 -10.48 13.26 -10.18
CA GLU A 117 -9.48 13.14 -11.22
C GLU A 117 -8.55 11.95 -10.94
N ALA A 118 -8.11 11.81 -9.71
CA ALA A 118 -7.24 10.72 -9.30
C ALA A 118 -7.85 9.35 -9.60
N LEU A 119 -9.13 9.17 -9.32
CA LEU A 119 -9.81 7.90 -9.58
C LEU A 119 -9.92 7.60 -11.07
N GLU A 120 -10.01 8.63 -11.90
CA GLU A 120 -10.02 8.46 -13.35
C GLU A 120 -8.63 8.10 -13.88
N MET A 121 -7.57 8.57 -13.23
CA MET A 121 -6.19 8.31 -13.63
C MET A 121 -5.78 6.85 -13.38
N VAL A 122 -6.34 6.22 -12.35
CA VAL A 122 -6.01 4.85 -11.97
C VAL A 122 -6.82 3.90 -12.84
N VAL A 123 -6.17 3.32 -13.85
CA VAL A 123 -6.88 2.49 -14.83
C VAL A 123 -7.01 1.02 -14.41
N TRP A 124 -6.14 0.53 -13.54
CA TRP A 124 -6.26 -0.85 -13.06
C TRP A 124 -7.39 -0.94 -12.05
N LYS A 125 -8.38 -1.76 -12.37
CA LYS A 125 -9.62 -1.85 -11.60
C LYS A 125 -9.40 -2.18 -10.13
N ASN A 126 -8.54 -3.15 -9.82
CA ASN A 126 -8.34 -3.52 -8.44
C ASN A 126 -7.61 -2.42 -7.64
N PHE A 127 -6.77 -1.61 -8.28
CA PHE A 127 -6.13 -0.48 -7.61
C PHE A 127 -7.16 0.61 -7.30
N ARG A 128 -8.06 0.88 -8.25
CA ARG A 128 -9.14 1.84 -8.01
C ARG A 128 -10.04 1.37 -6.89
N GLN A 129 -10.37 0.09 -6.85
CA GLN A 129 -11.18 -0.48 -5.79
C GLN A 129 -10.52 -0.36 -4.43
N ARG A 130 -9.20 -0.55 -4.35
CA ARG A 130 -8.46 -0.40 -3.09
C ARG A 130 -8.61 1.02 -2.56
N ILE A 131 -8.49 2.01 -3.42
CA ILE A 131 -8.64 3.42 -3.05
C ILE A 131 -10.07 3.67 -2.56
N GLU A 132 -11.05 3.24 -3.33
CA GLU A 132 -12.46 3.45 -3.00
C GLU A 132 -12.83 2.77 -1.67
N TYR A 133 -12.35 1.56 -1.43
CA TYR A 133 -12.62 0.85 -0.19
C TYR A 133 -11.97 1.53 1.01
N CYS A 134 -10.75 2.03 0.85
CA CYS A 134 -10.08 2.75 1.93
C CYS A 134 -10.79 4.04 2.29
N LEU A 135 -11.37 4.73 1.30
CA LEU A 135 -12.05 5.99 1.55
C LEU A 135 -13.45 5.81 2.14
N ALA A 136 -13.99 4.60 2.13
CA ALA A 136 -15.30 4.33 2.68
C ALA A 136 -15.17 3.67 4.05
N ASP A 137 -15.14 4.48 5.11
CA ASP A 137 -14.93 4.00 6.48
C ASP A 137 -15.83 2.85 6.90
N SER A 138 -17.06 2.82 6.39
CA SER A 138 -18.01 1.76 6.74
C SER A 138 -17.55 0.37 6.30
N ASN A 139 -16.57 0.29 5.41
CA ASN A 139 -16.07 -0.98 4.94
C ASN A 139 -14.93 -1.53 5.81
N HIS A 140 -14.42 -0.77 6.77
CA HIS A 140 -13.24 -1.15 7.52
C HIS A 140 -13.54 -2.01 8.73
N PRO A 141 -12.72 -3.05 8.98
CA PRO A 141 -11.70 -3.56 8.09
C PRO A 141 -12.32 -4.46 7.02
N PHE A 142 -11.84 -4.35 5.80
CA PHE A 142 -12.33 -5.18 4.70
C PHE A 142 -11.35 -6.31 4.40
N TYR A 143 -11.86 -7.33 3.73
CA TYR A 143 -11.05 -8.42 3.20
C TYR A 143 -11.59 -8.78 1.82
N VAL A 144 -10.77 -8.65 0.80
CA VAL A 144 -11.16 -8.91 -0.58
C VAL A 144 -10.16 -9.88 -1.22
N GLU A 145 -10.68 -10.92 -1.85
CA GLU A 145 -9.86 -11.86 -2.61
C GLU A 145 -9.97 -11.55 -4.10
N PHE A 146 -8.87 -11.77 -4.81
CA PHE A 146 -8.90 -11.60 -6.27
C PHE A 146 -7.83 -12.45 -6.96
#